data_5b417e526f7d92274d5cb001ae35a8dd
#
_entry.id   5b417e526f7d92274d5cb001ae35a8dd
#
_cell.length_a   1.000
_cell.length_b   1.000
_cell.length_c   1.000
_cell.angle_alpha   90.00
_cell.angle_beta   90.00
_cell.angle_gamma   90.00
#
_symmetry.space_group_name_H-M   'P 1'
#
loop_
_entity.id
_entity.type
_entity.pdbx_description
1 polymer ?
#
loop_
_entity_poly.entity_id
_entity_poly.type
_entity_poly.pdbx_seq_one_letter_code
_entity_poly.pdbx_strand_id
1 'polypeptide(L)'
;MDTERPPRNYGFRVVILLVVLANLILTIAVITQLRELQQRVATLPPDLASKRDVAMLRPLRVREILTQNCVECHSSRRLGVTVSMEPAEIQRTVERMQTHPGANISPGVFERITASLLVARCARCHGEETLNLMVLKTQPERIATIRRMAALPGSGVRPDQVLAIAQAFEKLVDGGGK
;
A
#
# COMPACT_ATOMS: atom_id res chain seq x y z
N MET A 1 -7.46 29.02 76.91
CA MET A 1 -7.92 29.11 75.53
C MET A 1 -7.07 28.20 74.68
N ASP A 2 -7.49 26.93 74.60
CA ASP A 2 -6.77 25.93 73.81
C ASP A 2 -7.22 26.04 72.36
N THR A 3 -6.31 26.46 71.53
CA THR A 3 -6.55 26.50 70.05
C THR A 3 -6.40 25.11 69.52
N GLU A 4 -7.51 24.39 69.28
CA GLU A 4 -7.56 23.12 68.57
C GLU A 4 -7.00 23.31 67.15
N ARG A 5 -5.88 22.66 66.89
CA ARG A 5 -5.30 22.57 65.55
C ARG A 5 -6.20 21.65 64.68
N PRO A 6 -6.65 22.10 63.47
CA PRO A 6 -7.46 21.28 62.61
C PRO A 6 -6.71 19.99 62.22
N PRO A 7 -7.42 18.86 62.05
CA PRO A 7 -6.80 17.59 61.69
C PRO A 7 -6.11 17.70 60.34
N ARG A 8 -4.82 17.45 60.35
CA ARG A 8 -3.98 17.47 59.16
C ARG A 8 -4.52 16.42 58.17
N ASN A 9 -4.89 16.81 56.94
CA ASN A 9 -5.46 15.98 55.87
C ASN A 9 -4.51 14.86 55.41
N TYR A 10 -4.16 13.94 56.31
CA TYR A 10 -3.33 12.76 55.97
C TYR A 10 -3.97 11.87 54.91
N GLY A 11 -5.29 11.68 54.96
CA GLY A 11 -6.01 10.89 54.00
C GLY A 11 -5.84 11.37 52.55
N PHE A 12 -5.90 12.69 52.33
CA PHE A 12 -5.77 13.26 50.97
C PHE A 12 -4.34 13.07 50.40
N ARG A 13 -3.31 13.20 51.25
CA ARG A 13 -1.91 12.98 50.84
C ARG A 13 -1.66 11.52 50.46
N VAL A 14 -2.23 10.58 51.21
CA VAL A 14 -2.11 9.12 50.90
C VAL A 14 -2.77 8.79 49.56
N VAL A 15 -3.95 9.35 49.26
CA VAL A 15 -4.65 9.14 48.01
C VAL A 15 -3.83 9.68 46.84
N ILE A 16 -3.28 10.88 46.96
CA ILE A 16 -2.41 11.45 45.90
C ILE A 16 -1.19 10.54 45.65
N LEU A 17 -0.56 10.09 46.70
CA LEU A 17 0.64 9.24 46.61
C LEU A 17 0.32 7.90 45.93
N LEU A 18 -0.82 7.29 46.23
CA LEU A 18 -1.28 6.06 45.58
C LEU A 18 -1.58 6.28 44.10
N VAL A 19 -2.22 7.39 43.74
CA VAL A 19 -2.51 7.72 42.32
C VAL A 19 -1.21 7.94 41.54
N VAL A 20 -0.24 8.67 42.12
CA VAL A 20 1.07 8.89 41.47
C VAL A 20 1.81 7.57 41.29
N LEU A 21 1.80 6.71 42.30
CA LEU A 21 2.46 5.40 42.24
C LEU A 21 1.82 4.50 41.18
N ALA A 22 0.49 4.47 41.12
CA ALA A 22 -0.25 3.70 40.09
C ALA A 22 0.07 4.18 38.67
N ASN A 23 0.10 5.49 38.43
CA ASN A 23 0.49 6.05 37.13
C ASN A 23 1.96 5.73 36.79
N LEU A 24 2.87 5.76 37.75
CA LEU A 24 4.26 5.41 37.53
C LEU A 24 4.40 3.93 37.09
N ILE A 25 3.72 3.02 37.79
CA ILE A 25 3.71 1.60 37.44
C ILE A 25 3.14 1.37 36.02
N LEU A 26 2.03 2.04 35.70
CA LEU A 26 1.43 1.94 34.39
C LEU A 26 2.38 2.44 33.28
N THR A 27 3.05 3.54 33.51
CA THR A 27 4.03 4.12 32.59
C THR A 27 5.20 3.16 32.36
N ILE A 28 5.74 2.56 33.41
CA ILE A 28 6.81 1.57 33.29
C ILE A 28 6.35 0.34 32.51
N ALA A 29 5.13 -0.16 32.76
CA ALA A 29 4.56 -1.29 32.04
C ALA A 29 4.42 -0.99 30.54
N VAL A 30 3.95 0.19 30.16
CA VAL A 30 3.84 0.62 28.77
C VAL A 30 5.22 0.72 28.10
N ILE A 31 6.20 1.30 28.78
CA ILE A 31 7.57 1.41 28.26
C ILE A 31 8.20 0.03 28.04
N THR A 32 8.00 -0.91 28.95
CA THR A 32 8.54 -2.26 28.81
C THR A 32 7.90 -3.00 27.64
N GLN A 33 6.57 -2.89 27.44
CA GLN A 33 5.89 -3.46 26.28
C GLN A 33 6.36 -2.86 24.96
N LEU A 34 6.55 -1.54 24.90
CA LEU A 34 7.09 -0.87 23.71
C LEU A 34 8.51 -1.34 23.38
N ARG A 35 9.36 -1.53 24.38
CA ARG A 35 10.72 -2.07 24.16
C ARG A 35 10.70 -3.51 23.65
N GLU A 36 9.81 -4.33 24.17
CA GLU A 36 9.66 -5.71 23.68
C GLU A 36 9.18 -5.75 22.24
N LEU A 37 8.22 -4.89 21.86
CA LEU A 37 7.77 -4.74 20.48
C LEU A 37 8.90 -4.26 19.56
N GLN A 38 9.70 -3.28 20.00
CA GLN A 38 10.86 -2.82 19.23
C GLN A 38 11.91 -3.93 19.03
N GLN A 39 12.16 -4.75 20.05
CA GLN A 39 13.06 -5.89 19.91
C GLN A 39 12.53 -6.95 18.95
N ARG A 40 11.22 -7.26 18.99
CA ARG A 40 10.59 -8.19 18.03
C ARG A 40 10.67 -7.66 16.59
N VAL A 41 10.50 -6.36 16.38
CA VAL A 41 10.67 -5.73 15.05
C VAL A 41 12.13 -5.78 14.60
N ALA A 42 13.09 -5.56 15.51
CA ALA A 42 14.52 -5.61 15.20
C ALA A 42 15.05 -7.03 14.88
N THR A 43 14.36 -8.08 15.35
CA THR A 43 14.70 -9.47 15.05
C THR A 43 14.03 -10.00 13.77
N LEU A 44 13.16 -9.20 13.12
CA LEU A 44 12.63 -9.55 11.80
C LEU A 44 13.78 -9.59 10.78
N PRO A 45 13.82 -10.61 9.91
CA PRO A 45 14.83 -10.67 8.85
C PRO A 45 14.84 -9.35 8.07
N PRO A 46 16.01 -8.74 7.85
CA PRO A 46 16.11 -7.42 7.19
C PRO A 46 15.46 -7.41 5.80
N ASP A 47 15.38 -8.56 5.15
CA ASP A 47 14.72 -8.71 3.85
C ASP A 47 13.18 -8.53 3.92
N LEU A 48 12.54 -8.93 5.02
CA LEU A 48 11.09 -8.73 5.22
C LEU A 48 10.75 -7.31 5.70
N ALA A 49 11.60 -6.70 6.52
CA ALA A 49 11.44 -5.30 6.93
C ALA A 49 11.58 -4.37 5.72
N SER A 50 12.64 -4.56 4.91
CA SER A 50 12.89 -3.77 3.70
C SER A 50 11.75 -3.85 2.68
N LYS A 51 11.20 -5.04 2.41
CA LYS A 51 10.07 -5.19 1.47
C LYS A 51 8.76 -4.60 1.99
N ARG A 52 8.46 -4.73 3.30
CA ARG A 52 7.28 -4.11 3.91
C ARG A 52 7.40 -2.59 3.95
N ASP A 53 8.55 -2.07 4.33
CA ASP A 53 8.76 -0.63 4.40
C ASP A 53 8.69 0.01 3.03
N VAL A 54 9.25 -0.61 2.00
CA VAL A 54 9.14 -0.14 0.61
C VAL A 54 7.68 -0.18 0.13
N ALA A 55 6.92 -1.21 0.46
CA ALA A 55 5.52 -1.32 0.03
C ALA A 55 4.58 -0.38 0.79
N MET A 56 4.86 -0.08 2.07
CA MET A 56 4.11 0.93 2.83
C MET A 56 4.47 2.36 2.42
N LEU A 57 5.73 2.60 2.09
CA LEU A 57 6.22 3.91 1.66
C LEU A 57 5.93 4.23 0.19
N ARG A 58 5.62 3.22 -0.61
CA ARG A 58 5.31 3.37 -2.05
C ARG A 58 4.04 2.62 -2.41
N PRO A 59 2.87 3.14 -2.04
CA PRO A 59 1.61 2.56 -2.51
C PRO A 59 1.60 2.53 -4.03
N LEU A 60 0.95 1.51 -4.60
CA LEU A 60 0.73 1.43 -6.05
C LEU A 60 -0.08 2.66 -6.48
N ARG A 61 0.58 3.67 -6.99
CA ARG A 61 -0.03 4.94 -7.43
C ARG A 61 -0.65 4.80 -8.83
N VAL A 62 -1.39 3.70 -9.05
CA VAL A 62 -2.00 3.40 -10.35
C VAL A 62 -2.83 4.57 -10.85
N ARG A 63 -3.70 5.10 -9.99
CA ARG A 63 -4.55 6.24 -10.33
C ARG A 63 -3.75 7.49 -10.62
N GLU A 64 -2.74 7.78 -9.80
CA GLU A 64 -1.88 8.94 -9.97
C GLU A 64 -1.09 8.88 -11.29
N ILE A 65 -0.50 7.71 -11.60
CA ILE A 65 0.24 7.49 -12.86
C ILE A 65 -0.67 7.75 -14.06
N LEU A 66 -1.88 7.20 -14.04
CA LEU A 66 -2.84 7.40 -15.14
C LEU A 66 -3.35 8.84 -15.22
N THR A 67 -3.56 9.49 -14.06
CA THR A 67 -3.99 10.90 -14.05
C THR A 67 -2.91 11.82 -14.60
N GLN A 68 -1.68 11.67 -14.16
CA GLN A 68 -0.57 12.53 -14.58
C GLN A 68 -0.18 12.37 -16.05
N ASN A 69 -0.35 11.16 -16.61
CA ASN A 69 0.16 10.88 -17.96
C ASN A 69 -0.93 10.78 -19.04
N CYS A 70 -2.20 10.68 -18.67
CA CYS A 70 -3.27 10.40 -19.63
C CYS A 70 -4.43 11.41 -19.59
N VAL A 71 -4.76 11.98 -18.41
CA VAL A 71 -5.98 12.78 -18.23
C VAL A 71 -5.87 14.16 -18.88
N GLU A 72 -4.68 14.69 -19.08
CA GLU A 72 -4.50 15.96 -19.81
C GLU A 72 -5.02 15.89 -21.24
N CYS A 73 -4.91 14.72 -21.89
CA CYS A 73 -5.33 14.52 -23.28
C CYS A 73 -6.59 13.66 -23.44
N HIS A 74 -6.91 12.83 -22.44
CA HIS A 74 -7.98 11.83 -22.52
C HIS A 74 -8.99 11.98 -21.37
N SER A 75 -10.27 11.84 -21.71
CA SER A 75 -11.33 11.73 -20.69
C SER A 75 -11.21 10.40 -19.89
N SER A 76 -11.69 10.40 -18.66
CA SER A 76 -11.77 9.21 -17.81
C SER A 76 -12.55 8.07 -18.45
N ARG A 77 -13.57 8.37 -19.27
CA ARG A 77 -14.34 7.39 -20.04
C ARG A 77 -13.46 6.63 -21.03
N ARG A 78 -12.53 7.32 -21.70
CA ARG A 78 -11.63 6.72 -22.70
C ARG A 78 -10.61 5.80 -22.00
N LEU A 79 -10.11 6.20 -20.86
CA LEU A 79 -9.24 5.35 -20.02
C LEU A 79 -9.98 4.07 -19.56
N GLY A 80 -11.24 4.18 -19.18
CA GLY A 80 -12.07 3.03 -18.81
C GLY A 80 -12.20 1.99 -19.93
N VAL A 81 -12.30 2.43 -21.18
CA VAL A 81 -12.30 1.53 -22.36
C VAL A 81 -10.93 0.86 -22.49
N THR A 82 -9.83 1.62 -22.40
CA THR A 82 -8.47 1.09 -22.53
C THR A 82 -8.16 0.03 -21.45
N VAL A 83 -8.59 0.23 -20.24
CA VAL A 83 -8.43 -0.75 -19.13
C VAL A 83 -9.11 -2.08 -19.44
N SER A 84 -10.15 -2.09 -20.26
CA SER A 84 -10.89 -3.31 -20.65
C SER A 84 -10.28 -4.06 -21.86
N MET A 85 -9.29 -3.46 -22.52
CA MET A 85 -8.62 -4.06 -23.69
C MET A 85 -7.72 -5.24 -23.30
N GLU A 86 -7.40 -6.09 -24.26
CA GLU A 86 -6.41 -7.15 -24.09
C GLU A 86 -5.01 -6.59 -23.76
N PRO A 87 -4.17 -7.30 -22.97
CA PRO A 87 -2.84 -6.82 -22.59
C PRO A 87 -1.98 -6.38 -23.78
N ALA A 88 -1.97 -7.17 -24.85
CA ALA A 88 -1.25 -6.83 -26.09
C ALA A 88 -1.82 -5.60 -26.81
N GLU A 89 -3.12 -5.36 -26.70
CA GLU A 89 -3.78 -4.20 -27.26
C GLU A 89 -3.53 -2.94 -26.44
N ILE A 90 -3.49 -3.07 -25.10
CA ILE A 90 -3.07 -1.99 -24.18
C ILE A 90 -1.66 -1.55 -24.58
N GLN A 91 -0.72 -2.50 -24.68
CA GLN A 91 0.65 -2.22 -25.06
C GLN A 91 0.73 -1.45 -26.39
N ARG A 92 0.15 -1.99 -27.46
CA ARG A 92 0.11 -1.32 -28.79
C ARG A 92 -0.54 0.05 -28.75
N THR A 93 -1.53 0.24 -27.89
CA THR A 93 -2.22 1.53 -27.74
C THR A 93 -1.30 2.56 -27.08
N VAL A 94 -0.57 2.18 -26.02
CA VAL A 94 0.39 3.08 -25.37
C VAL A 94 1.60 3.34 -26.27
N GLU A 95 2.07 2.35 -27.05
CA GLU A 95 3.12 2.54 -28.07
C GLU A 95 2.73 3.60 -29.12
N ARG A 96 1.51 3.54 -29.63
CA ARG A 96 0.99 4.59 -30.55
C ARG A 96 0.93 5.97 -29.90
N MET A 97 0.60 6.04 -28.61
CA MET A 97 0.60 7.31 -27.88
C MET A 97 2.02 7.83 -27.69
N GLN A 98 3.00 6.97 -27.44
CA GLN A 98 4.40 7.36 -27.29
C GLN A 98 4.95 8.04 -28.56
N THR A 99 4.48 7.64 -29.73
CA THR A 99 4.88 8.23 -31.02
C THR A 99 4.04 9.44 -31.41
N HIS A 100 3.00 9.80 -30.64
CA HIS A 100 2.15 10.95 -30.96
C HIS A 100 2.88 12.27 -30.66
N PRO A 101 2.83 13.26 -31.59
CA PRO A 101 3.39 14.58 -31.34
C PRO A 101 2.79 15.21 -30.08
N GLY A 102 3.64 15.65 -29.16
CA GLY A 102 3.24 16.22 -27.87
C GLY A 102 3.09 15.23 -26.72
N ALA A 103 3.12 13.93 -26.95
CA ALA A 103 3.18 12.94 -25.89
C ALA A 103 4.64 12.78 -25.43
N ASN A 104 4.95 13.24 -24.24
CA ASN A 104 6.30 13.12 -23.66
C ASN A 104 6.40 11.84 -22.81
N ILE A 105 6.25 10.68 -23.43
CA ILE A 105 6.26 9.36 -22.77
C ILE A 105 7.65 8.72 -22.94
N SER A 106 8.49 8.81 -21.90
CA SER A 106 9.78 8.10 -21.87
C SER A 106 9.60 6.57 -21.76
N PRO A 107 10.59 5.74 -22.12
CA PRO A 107 10.49 4.29 -22.01
C PRO A 107 10.09 3.80 -20.61
N GLY A 108 10.64 4.37 -19.55
CA GLY A 108 10.28 4.00 -18.18
C GLY A 108 8.85 4.40 -17.81
N VAL A 109 8.37 5.54 -18.31
CA VAL A 109 6.97 5.99 -18.15
C VAL A 109 6.03 5.10 -18.93
N PHE A 110 6.41 4.69 -20.15
CA PHE A 110 5.67 3.74 -20.97
C PHE A 110 5.38 2.42 -20.24
N GLU A 111 6.41 1.80 -19.65
CA GLU A 111 6.24 0.56 -18.89
C GLU A 111 5.32 0.73 -17.68
N ARG A 112 5.44 1.85 -16.97
CA ARG A 112 4.60 2.15 -15.81
C ARG A 112 3.15 2.40 -16.19
N ILE A 113 2.89 3.10 -17.29
CA ILE A 113 1.53 3.33 -17.82
C ILE A 113 0.90 1.99 -18.20
N THR A 114 1.61 1.17 -18.96
CA THR A 114 1.12 -0.15 -19.40
C THR A 114 0.81 -1.04 -18.20
N ALA A 115 1.70 -1.11 -17.22
CA ALA A 115 1.50 -1.86 -15.98
C ALA A 115 0.31 -1.31 -15.17
N SER A 116 0.18 0.02 -15.07
CA SER A 116 -0.94 0.66 -14.37
C SER A 116 -2.29 0.34 -15.01
N LEU A 117 -2.38 0.32 -16.33
CA LEU A 117 -3.61 -0.04 -17.06
C LEU A 117 -4.00 -1.51 -16.82
N LEU A 118 -3.02 -2.41 -16.76
CA LEU A 118 -3.26 -3.83 -16.44
C LEU A 118 -3.76 -4.02 -15.01
N VAL A 119 -3.16 -3.34 -14.04
CA VAL A 119 -3.54 -3.43 -12.63
C VAL A 119 -4.85 -2.68 -12.35
N ALA A 120 -5.17 -1.62 -13.09
CA ALA A 120 -6.41 -0.86 -12.93
C ALA A 120 -7.69 -1.72 -13.13
N ARG A 121 -7.59 -2.85 -13.82
CA ARG A 121 -8.69 -3.83 -13.91
C ARG A 121 -9.10 -4.36 -12.54
N CYS A 122 -8.11 -4.62 -11.70
CA CYS A 122 -8.33 -5.14 -10.35
C CYS A 122 -9.00 -4.08 -9.45
N ALA A 123 -8.73 -2.80 -9.68
CA ALA A 123 -9.30 -1.68 -8.94
C ALA A 123 -10.82 -1.53 -9.12
N ARG A 124 -11.42 -2.20 -10.09
CA ARG A 124 -12.88 -2.21 -10.28
C ARG A 124 -13.62 -2.96 -9.16
N CYS A 125 -12.98 -3.93 -8.55
CA CYS A 125 -13.55 -4.78 -7.51
C CYS A 125 -12.78 -4.71 -6.18
N HIS A 126 -11.50 -4.32 -6.22
CA HIS A 126 -10.62 -4.28 -5.06
C HIS A 126 -10.21 -2.85 -4.73
N GLY A 127 -10.21 -2.51 -3.45
CA GLY A 127 -9.64 -1.25 -2.96
C GLY A 127 -8.12 -1.22 -3.12
N GLU A 128 -7.57 -0.03 -3.05
CA GLU A 128 -6.13 0.23 -3.22
C GLU A 128 -5.27 -0.53 -2.20
N GLU A 129 -5.76 -0.70 -0.97
CA GLU A 129 -5.11 -1.51 0.06
C GLU A 129 -4.90 -2.96 -0.34
N THR A 130 -5.92 -3.58 -0.95
CA THR A 130 -5.84 -4.97 -1.44
C THR A 130 -4.80 -5.09 -2.57
N LEU A 131 -4.72 -4.09 -3.44
CA LEU A 131 -3.73 -4.05 -4.51
C LEU A 131 -2.31 -3.87 -3.97
N ASN A 132 -2.14 -3.06 -2.94
CA ASN A 132 -0.86 -2.87 -2.27
C ASN A 132 -0.36 -4.17 -1.60
N LEU A 133 -1.26 -5.00 -1.07
CA LEU A 133 -0.89 -6.32 -0.54
C LEU A 133 -0.33 -7.28 -1.62
N MET A 134 -0.72 -7.10 -2.89
CA MET A 134 -0.16 -7.89 -4.00
C MET A 134 1.32 -7.61 -4.24
N VAL A 135 1.79 -6.40 -3.92
CA VAL A 135 3.20 -6.01 -4.02
C VAL A 135 4.08 -6.81 -3.05
N LEU A 136 3.55 -7.11 -1.86
CA LEU A 136 4.26 -7.87 -0.81
C LEU A 136 4.43 -9.35 -1.14
N LYS A 137 3.68 -9.85 -2.13
CA LYS A 137 3.75 -11.25 -2.55
C LYS A 137 4.93 -11.49 -3.48
N THR A 138 5.51 -12.68 -3.39
CA THR A 138 6.44 -13.17 -4.40
C THR A 138 5.73 -13.37 -5.74
N GLN A 139 6.48 -13.42 -6.83
CA GLN A 139 5.90 -13.64 -8.15
C GLN A 139 5.04 -14.93 -8.23
N PRO A 140 5.47 -16.11 -7.71
CA PRO A 140 4.63 -17.30 -7.68
C PRO A 140 3.32 -17.12 -6.89
N GLU A 141 3.36 -16.42 -5.75
CA GLU A 141 2.17 -16.13 -4.95
C GLU A 141 1.21 -15.19 -5.66
N ARG A 142 1.73 -14.16 -6.36
CA ARG A 142 0.93 -13.28 -7.20
C ARG A 142 0.23 -14.07 -8.30
N ILE A 143 0.96 -14.91 -9.03
CA ILE A 143 0.41 -15.78 -10.08
C ILE A 143 -0.70 -16.66 -9.50
N ALA A 144 -0.45 -17.33 -8.37
CA ALA A 144 -1.45 -18.20 -7.73
C ALA A 144 -2.69 -17.41 -7.32
N THR A 145 -2.52 -16.19 -6.79
CA THR A 145 -3.64 -15.33 -6.39
C THR A 145 -4.45 -14.88 -7.61
N ILE A 146 -3.81 -14.39 -8.67
CA ILE A 146 -4.49 -13.92 -9.88
C ILE A 146 -5.16 -15.08 -10.60
N ARG A 147 -4.57 -16.28 -10.60
CA ARG A 147 -5.19 -17.49 -11.16
C ARG A 147 -6.50 -17.85 -10.45
N ARG A 148 -6.54 -17.72 -9.11
CA ARG A 148 -7.81 -17.90 -8.37
C ARG A 148 -8.84 -16.86 -8.75
N MET A 149 -8.44 -15.61 -8.96
CA MET A 149 -9.35 -14.56 -9.46
C MET A 149 -9.86 -14.88 -10.87
N ALA A 150 -8.99 -15.34 -11.77
CA ALA A 150 -9.37 -15.74 -13.13
C ALA A 150 -10.40 -16.88 -13.16
N ALA A 151 -10.42 -17.73 -12.13
CA ALA A 151 -11.40 -18.80 -12.01
C ALA A 151 -12.79 -18.33 -11.53
N LEU A 152 -12.91 -17.08 -11.05
CA LEU A 152 -14.19 -16.56 -10.56
C LEU A 152 -15.05 -16.04 -11.72
N PRO A 153 -16.35 -16.36 -11.74
CA PRO A 153 -17.27 -15.80 -12.71
C PRO A 153 -17.26 -14.25 -12.64
N GLY A 154 -17.21 -13.60 -13.79
CA GLY A 154 -17.25 -12.14 -13.87
C GLY A 154 -15.98 -11.41 -13.47
N SER A 155 -14.89 -12.10 -13.18
CA SER A 155 -13.60 -11.50 -12.81
C SER A 155 -13.02 -10.62 -13.94
N GLY A 156 -13.37 -10.90 -15.20
CA GLY A 156 -12.80 -10.22 -16.38
C GLY A 156 -11.31 -10.53 -16.61
N VAL A 157 -10.75 -11.49 -15.88
CA VAL A 157 -9.36 -11.96 -16.04
C VAL A 157 -9.37 -13.32 -16.70
N ARG A 158 -8.69 -13.45 -17.84
CA ARG A 158 -8.54 -14.73 -18.54
C ARG A 158 -7.29 -15.47 -18.04
N PRO A 159 -7.26 -16.81 -18.11
CA PRO A 159 -6.11 -17.61 -17.67
C PRO A 159 -4.80 -17.24 -18.37
N ASP A 160 -4.83 -16.86 -19.65
CA ASP A 160 -3.67 -16.46 -20.44
C ASP A 160 -3.12 -15.07 -20.05
N GLN A 161 -3.89 -14.24 -19.34
CA GLN A 161 -3.49 -12.91 -18.88
C GLN A 161 -2.81 -12.91 -17.50
N VAL A 162 -2.88 -14.03 -16.78
CA VAL A 162 -2.42 -14.15 -15.39
C VAL A 162 -0.95 -13.73 -15.22
N LEU A 163 -0.08 -14.20 -16.12
CA LEU A 163 1.35 -13.89 -16.06
C LEU A 163 1.61 -12.41 -16.33
N ALA A 164 0.99 -11.84 -17.36
CA ALA A 164 1.15 -10.42 -17.70
C ALA A 164 0.71 -9.50 -16.56
N ILE A 165 -0.41 -9.82 -15.90
CA ILE A 165 -0.90 -9.04 -14.76
C ILE A 165 0.06 -9.19 -13.55
N ALA A 166 0.57 -10.39 -13.28
CA ALA A 166 1.53 -10.61 -12.19
C ALA A 166 2.84 -9.82 -12.38
N GLN A 167 3.35 -9.78 -13.61
CA GLN A 167 4.52 -8.98 -13.98
C GLN A 167 4.25 -7.47 -13.93
N ALA A 168 3.02 -7.03 -14.23
CA ALA A 168 2.65 -5.63 -14.12
C ALA A 168 2.78 -5.10 -12.68
N PHE A 169 2.42 -5.90 -11.67
CA PHE A 169 2.66 -5.53 -10.26
C PHE A 169 4.15 -5.34 -9.95
N GLU A 170 5.02 -6.17 -10.50
CA GLU A 170 6.47 -6.06 -10.32
C GLU A 170 7.04 -4.77 -10.92
N LYS A 171 6.66 -4.46 -12.15
CA LYS A 171 7.08 -3.22 -12.84
C LYS A 171 6.63 -1.94 -12.12
N LEU A 172 5.50 -1.96 -11.44
CA LEU A 172 5.03 -0.81 -10.65
C LEU A 172 5.85 -0.59 -9.38
N VAL A 173 6.43 -1.64 -8.81
CA VAL A 173 7.32 -1.56 -7.64
C VAL A 173 8.70 -1.07 -8.04
N ASP A 174 9.29 -1.70 -9.05
CA ASP A 174 10.68 -1.43 -9.46
C ASP A 174 10.83 -0.08 -10.15
N GLY A 175 9.81 0.38 -10.87
CA GLY A 175 9.82 1.65 -11.60
C GLY A 175 9.78 2.92 -10.74
N GLY A 176 9.66 2.81 -9.42
CA GLY A 176 9.62 3.95 -8.49
C GLY A 176 11.00 4.50 -8.06
N GLY A 177 12.10 4.01 -8.60
CA GLY A 177 13.47 4.23 -8.12
C GLY A 177 14.39 5.07 -9.00
N LYS A 178 13.86 5.88 -9.94
CA LYS A 178 14.70 6.84 -10.69
C LYS A 178 14.05 8.20 -10.73
#